data_64c16ff4879ece8dc98cafd0672fcc73
#
_entry.id   64c16ff4879ece8dc98cafd0672fcc73
#
_cell.length_a   1.000
_cell.length_b   1.000
_cell.length_c   1.000
_cell.angle_alpha   90.00
_cell.angle_beta   90.00
_cell.angle_gamma   90.00
#
_symmetry.space_group_name_H-M   'P 1'
#
loop_
_entity.id
_entity.type
_entity.pdbx_description
1 polymer ?
#
loop_
_entity_poly.entity_id
_entity_poly.type
_entity_poly.pdbx_seq_one_letter_code
_entity_poly.pdbx_strand_id
1 'polypeptide(L)'
;MLKRWFANGFTAFVLFQGGSLFYCILSLCVTDRLLQNQKGLIFVYKKVDTNLNFVQREKEVEKFWDDNNIFEKSIDSRKKGESYVFYDGPPTANGKPHIGHVLTRAIKDMIPRYRAMKGYQVPRKAGWDTHGLPVELEVEKMLGLDGKEQIEEYGLEPFIKKCKESVWKYKGMWEDFSGTVGFWADMEHPYVTYDNNFIESEWWALKQIYEKGLLYKGFKIVPYCPRCGTPLSSHEVAQGYKTVKERSAIVRFKLVDKDEYFLAWTTTPWTLPSNLALCVNPKEDYAKVKAADGNIYYMACALLDTVLGRLAEEGKAAYEVLETYKGTDLEGKEYEPLYQCAADCAQKQNKKAF
;
A
#
# COMPACT_ATOMS: atom_id res chain seq x y z
N MET A 1 -25.36 -27.77 32.82
CA MET A 1 -24.84 -29.04 32.28
C MET A 1 -23.32 -29.02 32.45
N LEU A 2 -22.76 -29.91 33.24
CA LEU A 2 -21.32 -29.99 33.44
C LEU A 2 -20.70 -30.87 32.35
N LYS A 3 -19.77 -30.33 31.56
CA LYS A 3 -18.96 -31.16 30.64
C LYS A 3 -17.54 -31.25 31.19
N ARG A 4 -17.05 -32.47 31.30
CA ARG A 4 -15.70 -32.79 31.75
C ARG A 4 -14.81 -33.06 30.53
N TRP A 5 -13.70 -32.36 30.44
CA TRP A 5 -12.69 -32.60 29.40
C TRP A 5 -11.36 -32.98 30.07
N PHE A 6 -10.76 -34.05 29.57
CA PHE A 6 -9.41 -34.47 29.98
C PHE A 6 -8.45 -34.21 28.83
N ALA A 7 -7.41 -33.43 29.05
CA ALA A 7 -6.26 -33.38 28.21
C ALA A 7 -5.01 -33.20 29.07
N ASN A 8 -4.08 -34.13 28.95
CA ASN A 8 -2.72 -34.06 29.52
C ASN A 8 -2.65 -33.78 31.06
N GLY A 9 -3.48 -34.45 31.84
CA GLY A 9 -3.40 -34.39 33.31
C GLY A 9 -4.08 -33.17 33.94
N PHE A 10 -4.81 -32.39 33.20
CA PHE A 10 -5.59 -31.27 33.74
C PHE A 10 -7.09 -31.53 33.62
N THR A 11 -7.83 -31.25 34.69
CA THR A 11 -9.31 -31.31 34.68
C THR A 11 -9.85 -29.87 34.73
N ALA A 12 -10.53 -29.44 33.68
CA ALA A 12 -11.24 -28.16 33.65
C ALA A 12 -12.76 -28.42 33.82
N PHE A 13 -13.42 -27.70 34.70
CA PHE A 13 -14.86 -27.68 34.85
C PHE A 13 -15.41 -26.39 34.27
N VAL A 14 -16.35 -26.51 33.35
CA VAL A 14 -17.06 -25.36 32.77
C VAL A 14 -18.51 -25.39 33.26
N LEU A 15 -18.93 -24.38 33.99
CA LEU A 15 -20.30 -24.15 34.39
C LEU A 15 -21.01 -23.19 33.46
N PHE A 16 -22.09 -23.64 32.87
CA PHE A 16 -22.99 -22.77 32.07
C PHE A 16 -24.21 -22.40 32.92
N GLN A 17 -24.39 -21.12 33.17
CA GLN A 17 -25.61 -20.55 33.72
C GLN A 17 -25.91 -19.20 33.09
N GLY A 18 -27.07 -19.11 32.46
CA GLY A 18 -27.66 -17.82 32.03
C GLY A 18 -26.95 -17.06 30.91
N GLY A 19 -26.43 -17.73 29.88
CA GLY A 19 -25.98 -17.06 28.65
C GLY A 19 -24.65 -16.28 28.73
N SER A 20 -23.95 -16.34 29.86
CA SER A 20 -22.63 -15.68 30.03
C SER A 20 -21.55 -16.70 30.37
N LEU A 21 -20.40 -16.55 29.73
CA LEU A 21 -19.23 -17.41 29.94
C LEU A 21 -18.48 -16.90 31.17
N PHE A 22 -18.56 -17.60 32.31
CA PHE A 22 -17.69 -17.35 33.45
C PHE A 22 -16.53 -18.33 33.43
N TYR A 23 -15.31 -17.83 33.36
CA TYR A 23 -14.11 -18.61 33.63
C TYR A 23 -13.97 -18.80 35.13
N CYS A 24 -14.20 -20.00 35.61
CA CYS A 24 -13.96 -20.35 36.99
C CYS A 24 -12.77 -21.29 37.12
N ILE A 25 -11.72 -20.75 37.71
CA ILE A 25 -10.65 -21.33 38.51
C ILE A 25 -10.21 -22.75 38.15
N LEU A 26 -8.96 -22.83 37.69
CA LEU A 26 -8.15 -24.03 37.67
C LEU A 26 -7.99 -24.59 39.12
N SER A 27 -8.71 -25.66 39.42
CA SER A 27 -8.36 -26.51 40.52
C SER A 27 -7.37 -27.57 40.03
N LEU A 28 -6.11 -27.46 40.42
CA LEU A 28 -5.10 -28.50 40.22
C LEU A 28 -5.50 -29.69 41.08
N CYS A 29 -6.09 -30.74 40.49
CA CYS A 29 -6.10 -32.05 41.11
C CYS A 29 -4.71 -32.66 40.91
N VAL A 30 -3.91 -32.60 41.97
CA VAL A 30 -2.69 -33.39 42.08
C VAL A 30 -3.12 -34.85 42.14
N THR A 31 -2.72 -35.63 41.13
CA THR A 31 -3.00 -37.07 41.08
C THR A 31 -2.37 -37.80 42.27
N ASP A 32 -3.01 -38.87 42.75
CA ASP A 32 -2.69 -39.68 43.92
C ASP A 32 -1.23 -40.15 44.09
N ARG A 33 -0.37 -39.99 43.13
CA ARG A 33 1.06 -40.29 43.22
C ARG A 33 1.85 -39.35 44.13
N LEU A 34 1.36 -38.18 44.46
CA LEU A 34 2.02 -37.23 45.36
C LEU A 34 1.58 -37.38 46.84
N LEU A 35 0.53 -38.17 47.09
CA LEU A 35 0.02 -38.42 48.44
C LEU A 35 0.73 -39.56 49.16
N GLN A 36 1.61 -40.31 48.49
CA GLN A 36 2.33 -41.44 49.14
C GLN A 36 3.70 -41.09 49.73
N ASN A 37 4.19 -39.85 49.58
CA ASN A 37 5.40 -39.43 50.30
C ASN A 37 5.02 -38.54 51.50
N GLN A 38 4.78 -39.15 52.62
CA GLN A 38 4.54 -38.51 53.92
C GLN A 38 5.83 -37.84 54.50
N LYS A 39 6.47 -36.98 53.73
CA LYS A 39 7.35 -35.93 54.27
C LYS A 39 6.89 -34.65 53.57
N GLY A 40 6.22 -33.80 54.36
CA GLY A 40 5.54 -32.61 53.92
C GLY A 40 6.36 -31.73 52.97
N LEU A 41 6.13 -31.88 51.67
CA LEU A 41 6.49 -30.86 50.71
C LEU A 41 5.46 -29.73 50.81
N ILE A 42 5.76 -28.77 51.68
CA ILE A 42 5.07 -27.48 51.70
C ILE A 42 5.47 -26.81 50.38
N PHE A 43 4.58 -26.85 49.38
CA PHE A 43 4.71 -25.99 48.21
C PHE A 43 4.54 -24.54 48.67
N VAL A 44 5.64 -23.92 49.05
CA VAL A 44 5.64 -22.47 49.31
C VAL A 44 5.58 -21.77 47.98
N TYR A 45 4.39 -21.35 47.57
CA TYR A 45 4.24 -20.46 46.44
C TYR A 45 5.05 -19.19 46.71
N LYS A 46 5.97 -18.86 45.79
CA LYS A 46 6.70 -17.61 45.88
C LYS A 46 5.69 -16.45 45.74
N LYS A 47 5.71 -15.53 46.72
CA LYS A 47 4.86 -14.33 46.66
C LYS A 47 5.13 -13.61 45.35
N VAL A 48 4.06 -13.36 44.59
CA VAL A 48 4.17 -12.56 43.34
C VAL A 48 4.40 -11.11 43.73
N ASP A 49 5.41 -10.49 43.13
CA ASP A 49 5.65 -9.06 43.29
C ASP A 49 4.50 -8.28 42.65
N THR A 50 3.93 -7.34 43.36
CA THR A 50 2.86 -6.46 42.84
C THR A 50 3.39 -5.29 42.03
N ASN A 51 4.68 -4.96 42.18
CA ASN A 51 5.37 -3.91 41.42
C ASN A 51 6.20 -4.54 40.29
N LEU A 52 5.50 -5.13 39.31
CA LEU A 52 6.16 -5.78 38.19
C LEU A 52 6.71 -4.73 37.19
N ASN A 53 8.01 -4.76 36.97
CA ASN A 53 8.63 -4.07 35.83
C ASN A 53 8.56 -5.00 34.61
N PHE A 54 7.60 -4.78 33.73
CA PHE A 54 7.39 -5.61 32.55
C PHE A 54 8.58 -5.55 31.59
N VAL A 55 9.21 -4.38 31.40
CA VAL A 55 10.40 -4.23 30.55
C VAL A 55 11.57 -5.07 31.06
N GLN A 56 11.80 -5.07 32.37
CA GLN A 56 12.87 -5.88 32.96
C GLN A 56 12.59 -7.39 32.80
N ARG A 57 11.33 -7.81 32.98
CA ARG A 57 10.94 -9.21 32.77
C ARG A 57 11.08 -9.66 31.33
N GLU A 58 10.75 -8.82 30.39
CA GLU A 58 10.93 -9.10 28.96
C GLU A 58 12.40 -9.34 28.65
N LYS A 59 13.31 -8.47 29.11
CA LYS A 59 14.76 -8.64 28.96
C LYS A 59 15.30 -9.92 29.59
N GLU A 60 14.75 -10.33 30.73
CA GLU A 60 15.11 -11.59 31.35
C GLU A 60 14.68 -12.80 30.51
N VAL A 61 13.52 -12.71 29.87
CA VAL A 61 13.02 -13.74 28.96
C VAL A 61 13.83 -13.78 27.67
N GLU A 62 14.12 -12.63 27.06
CA GLU A 62 14.99 -12.54 25.89
C GLU A 62 16.34 -13.21 26.18
N LYS A 63 17.00 -12.80 27.27
CA LYS A 63 18.26 -13.40 27.68
C LYS A 63 18.15 -14.92 27.89
N PHE A 64 17.04 -15.41 28.48
CA PHE A 64 16.82 -16.84 28.62
C PHE A 64 16.70 -17.55 27.26
N TRP A 65 16.04 -16.93 26.30
CA TRP A 65 15.93 -17.48 24.95
C TRP A 65 17.29 -17.60 24.26
N ASP A 66 18.11 -16.56 24.36
CA ASP A 66 19.45 -16.51 23.76
C ASP A 66 20.40 -17.51 24.45
N ASP A 67 20.52 -17.46 25.77
CA ASP A 67 21.39 -18.36 26.55
C ASP A 67 21.06 -19.85 26.32
N ASN A 68 19.82 -20.16 25.92
CA ASN A 68 19.34 -21.54 25.74
C ASN A 68 19.06 -21.91 24.29
N ASN A 69 19.32 -21.03 23.30
CA ASN A 69 19.00 -21.24 21.88
C ASN A 69 17.55 -21.73 21.66
N ILE A 70 16.59 -21.03 22.26
CA ILE A 70 15.18 -21.48 22.28
C ILE A 70 14.56 -21.42 20.88
N PHE A 71 14.95 -20.43 20.05
CA PHE A 71 14.48 -20.31 18.68
C PHE A 71 14.88 -21.54 17.85
N GLU A 72 16.15 -21.90 17.83
CA GLU A 72 16.67 -23.05 17.09
C GLU A 72 16.06 -24.36 17.61
N LYS A 73 16.00 -24.52 18.94
CA LYS A 73 15.34 -25.68 19.58
C LYS A 73 13.87 -25.80 19.19
N SER A 74 13.19 -24.68 18.97
CA SER A 74 11.79 -24.68 18.53
C SER A 74 11.61 -25.31 17.14
N ILE A 75 12.60 -25.15 16.27
CA ILE A 75 12.66 -25.75 14.92
C ILE A 75 13.14 -27.20 14.99
N ASP A 76 14.25 -27.41 15.69
CA ASP A 76 14.95 -28.70 15.76
C ASP A 76 14.14 -29.80 16.44
N SER A 77 13.43 -29.46 17.52
CA SER A 77 12.56 -30.41 18.21
C SER A 77 11.40 -30.93 17.34
N ARG A 78 11.15 -30.30 16.20
CA ARG A 78 10.07 -30.61 15.27
C ARG A 78 10.55 -31.09 13.89
N LYS A 79 11.81 -31.53 13.77
CA LYS A 79 12.40 -32.01 12.49
C LYS A 79 11.61 -33.15 11.83
N LYS A 80 10.81 -33.89 12.58
CA LYS A 80 9.94 -34.97 12.06
C LYS A 80 8.51 -34.46 11.72
N GLY A 81 8.21 -33.22 12.02
CA GLY A 81 6.92 -32.61 11.71
C GLY A 81 6.83 -32.19 10.25
N GLU A 82 5.62 -31.93 9.78
CA GLU A 82 5.39 -31.30 8.50
C GLU A 82 6.06 -29.92 8.46
N SER A 83 6.69 -29.59 7.34
CA SER A 83 7.37 -28.29 7.17
C SER A 83 6.39 -27.18 6.87
N TYR A 84 6.49 -26.07 7.61
CA TYR A 84 5.81 -24.81 7.34
C TYR A 84 6.86 -23.71 7.22
N VAL A 85 7.25 -23.39 5.99
CA VAL A 85 8.29 -22.38 5.74
C VAL A 85 7.71 -20.98 5.81
N PHE A 86 8.39 -20.09 6.52
CA PHE A 86 8.06 -18.68 6.63
C PHE A 86 9.22 -17.81 6.14
N TYR A 87 8.93 -16.93 5.18
CA TYR A 87 9.82 -15.85 4.77
C TYR A 87 9.23 -14.51 5.23
N ASP A 88 10.04 -13.70 5.88
CA ASP A 88 9.63 -12.34 6.26
C ASP A 88 9.41 -11.50 5.00
N GLY A 89 8.32 -10.75 4.91
CA GLY A 89 8.20 -9.62 3.99
C GLY A 89 9.14 -8.53 4.48
N PRO A 90 10.25 -8.24 3.76
CA PRO A 90 11.38 -7.54 4.32
C PRO A 90 11.04 -6.07 4.57
N PRO A 91 11.53 -5.49 5.68
CA PRO A 91 11.47 -4.05 5.83
C PRO A 91 12.42 -3.39 4.83
N THR A 92 12.05 -2.20 4.35
CA THR A 92 12.97 -1.36 3.61
C THR A 92 14.01 -0.79 4.58
N ALA A 93 15.29 -1.05 4.31
CA ALA A 93 16.39 -0.73 5.23
C ALA A 93 16.79 0.76 5.25
N ASN A 94 16.01 1.65 4.64
CA ASN A 94 16.31 3.08 4.47
C ASN A 94 15.79 4.00 5.58
N GLY A 95 15.13 3.45 6.61
CA GLY A 95 14.54 4.25 7.69
C GLY A 95 14.56 3.56 9.05
N LYS A 96 14.31 4.35 10.10
CA LYS A 96 14.22 3.86 11.48
C LYS A 96 12.92 3.07 11.67
N PRO A 97 12.93 1.99 12.48
CA PRO A 97 11.68 1.34 12.89
C PRO A 97 10.79 2.30 13.70
N HIS A 98 9.48 2.12 13.60
CA HIS A 98 8.49 2.92 14.34
C HIS A 98 7.37 2.02 14.86
N ILE A 99 6.49 2.57 15.71
CA ILE A 99 5.44 1.81 16.41
C ILE A 99 4.52 1.00 15.45
N GLY A 100 4.27 1.49 14.24
CA GLY A 100 3.49 0.75 13.24
C GLY A 100 4.12 -0.59 12.85
N HIS A 101 5.44 -0.72 12.94
CA HIS A 101 6.14 -1.98 12.66
C HIS A 101 5.95 -3.03 13.77
N VAL A 102 5.64 -2.61 15.02
CA VAL A 102 5.32 -3.53 16.13
C VAL A 102 4.13 -4.40 15.77
N LEU A 103 3.05 -3.79 15.27
CA LEU A 103 1.85 -4.52 14.86
C LEU A 103 2.17 -5.54 13.76
N THR A 104 2.93 -5.12 12.76
CA THR A 104 3.33 -6.00 11.66
C THR A 104 4.18 -7.17 12.15
N ARG A 105 5.18 -6.91 13.01
CA ARG A 105 6.03 -7.94 13.62
C ARG A 105 5.21 -8.92 14.46
N ALA A 106 4.30 -8.42 15.31
CA ALA A 106 3.43 -9.25 16.13
C ALA A 106 2.55 -10.20 15.31
N ILE A 107 1.93 -9.70 14.23
CA ILE A 107 1.10 -10.53 13.34
C ILE A 107 1.94 -11.58 12.61
N LYS A 108 3.09 -11.18 12.07
CA LYS A 108 4.02 -12.09 11.39
C LYS A 108 4.55 -13.19 12.30
N ASP A 109 4.84 -12.90 13.56
CA ASP A 109 5.36 -13.86 14.53
C ASP A 109 4.29 -14.80 15.07
N MET A 110 3.06 -14.33 15.22
CA MET A 110 1.95 -15.11 15.76
C MET A 110 1.67 -16.38 14.96
N ILE A 111 1.65 -16.30 13.64
CA ILE A 111 1.31 -17.43 12.77
C ILE A 111 2.39 -18.53 12.83
N PRO A 112 3.69 -18.23 12.65
CA PRO A 112 4.76 -19.21 12.81
C PRO A 112 4.80 -19.86 14.21
N ARG A 113 4.59 -19.08 15.27
CA ARG A 113 4.51 -19.64 16.63
C ARG A 113 3.31 -20.59 16.79
N TYR A 114 2.15 -20.19 16.29
CA TYR A 114 0.97 -21.06 16.29
C TYR A 114 1.22 -22.37 15.55
N ARG A 115 1.81 -22.30 14.35
CA ARG A 115 2.18 -23.51 13.57
C ARG A 115 3.17 -24.38 14.30
N ALA A 116 4.21 -23.81 14.92
CA ALA A 116 5.16 -24.56 15.75
C ALA A 116 4.47 -25.25 16.94
N MET A 117 3.52 -24.58 17.63
CA MET A 117 2.72 -25.20 18.70
C MET A 117 1.83 -26.34 18.21
N LYS A 118 1.42 -26.33 16.92
CA LYS A 118 0.67 -27.41 16.28
C LYS A 118 1.55 -28.58 15.84
N GLY A 119 2.87 -28.52 16.05
CA GLY A 119 3.81 -29.59 15.75
C GLY A 119 4.54 -29.46 14.42
N TYR A 120 4.30 -28.39 13.65
CA TYR A 120 5.04 -28.13 12.41
C TYR A 120 6.49 -27.76 12.71
N GLN A 121 7.40 -28.19 11.83
CA GLN A 121 8.73 -27.62 11.73
C GLN A 121 8.62 -26.27 10.98
N VAL A 122 8.99 -25.19 11.63
CA VAL A 122 8.78 -23.82 11.08
C VAL A 122 10.11 -23.10 10.89
N PRO A 123 10.84 -23.35 9.79
CA PRO A 123 11.96 -22.50 9.40
C PRO A 123 11.46 -21.09 9.10
N ARG A 124 12.13 -20.07 9.64
CA ARG A 124 11.75 -18.67 9.54
C ARG A 124 12.95 -17.89 9.04
N LYS A 125 12.84 -17.33 7.83
CA LYS A 125 13.92 -16.58 7.22
C LYS A 125 13.62 -15.09 7.24
N ALA A 126 14.52 -14.31 7.81
CA ALA A 126 14.48 -12.85 7.73
C ALA A 126 14.91 -12.37 6.34
N GLY A 127 14.64 -11.12 6.01
CA GLY A 127 15.05 -10.50 4.76
C GLY A 127 15.21 -9.00 4.88
N TRP A 128 15.90 -8.43 3.88
CA TRP A 128 16.11 -6.99 3.76
C TRP A 128 15.73 -6.53 2.35
N ASP A 129 14.82 -5.54 2.29
CA ASP A 129 14.55 -4.79 1.07
C ASP A 129 15.58 -3.68 0.94
N THR A 130 16.44 -3.79 -0.06
CA THR A 130 17.69 -3.03 -0.13
C THR A 130 17.85 -2.25 -1.43
N HIS A 131 16.79 -2.10 -2.22
CA HIS A 131 16.85 -1.40 -3.50
C HIS A 131 15.57 -0.61 -3.81
N GLY A 132 15.57 0.08 -4.95
CA GLY A 132 14.43 0.84 -5.44
C GLY A 132 14.41 2.29 -4.99
N LEU A 133 13.37 3.00 -5.42
CA LEU A 133 13.22 4.44 -5.27
C LEU A 133 13.40 4.96 -3.82
N PRO A 134 12.90 4.29 -2.76
CA PRO A 134 13.10 4.78 -1.40
C PRO A 134 14.58 4.89 -0.99
N VAL A 135 15.42 3.96 -1.44
CA VAL A 135 16.88 4.01 -1.17
C VAL A 135 17.54 5.10 -1.99
N GLU A 136 17.16 5.23 -3.26
CA GLU A 136 17.68 6.28 -4.15
C GLU A 136 17.38 7.68 -3.61
N LEU A 137 16.14 7.95 -3.19
CA LEU A 137 15.72 9.24 -2.63
C LEU A 137 16.48 9.59 -1.34
N GLU A 138 16.79 8.62 -0.49
CA GLU A 138 17.59 8.87 0.72
C GLU A 138 19.03 9.25 0.35
N VAL A 139 19.61 8.59 -0.66
CA VAL A 139 20.97 8.88 -1.12
C VAL A 139 21.02 10.19 -1.91
N GLU A 140 20.04 10.50 -2.77
CA GLU A 140 19.90 11.81 -3.40
C GLU A 140 19.94 12.93 -2.35
N LYS A 141 19.10 12.80 -1.32
CA LYS A 141 19.04 13.77 -0.22
C LYS A 141 20.35 13.89 0.53
N MET A 142 21.03 12.78 0.76
CA MET A 142 22.31 12.72 1.46
C MET A 142 23.43 13.39 0.67
N LEU A 143 23.40 13.29 -0.66
CA LEU A 143 24.38 13.88 -1.58
C LEU A 143 24.01 15.29 -2.04
N GLY A 144 22.78 15.77 -1.73
CA GLY A 144 22.26 17.05 -2.18
C GLY A 144 21.93 17.08 -3.68
N LEU A 145 21.63 15.91 -4.28
CA LEU A 145 21.24 15.78 -5.69
C LEU A 145 19.74 16.01 -5.85
N ASP A 146 19.33 16.49 -7.01
CA ASP A 146 17.92 16.69 -7.36
C ASP A 146 17.57 16.05 -8.72
N GLY A 147 17.21 14.78 -8.66
CA GLY A 147 16.70 14.06 -9.80
C GLY A 147 17.75 13.35 -10.66
N LYS A 148 17.24 12.70 -11.69
CA LYS A 148 17.96 11.76 -12.52
C LYS A 148 19.18 12.35 -13.24
N GLU A 149 19.05 13.55 -13.78
CA GLU A 149 20.14 14.22 -14.53
C GLU A 149 21.38 14.41 -13.65
N GLN A 150 21.18 14.87 -12.41
CA GLN A 150 22.31 15.07 -11.47
C GLN A 150 22.88 13.73 -10.99
N ILE A 151 22.09 12.67 -10.92
CA ILE A 151 22.59 11.31 -10.62
C ILE A 151 23.50 10.82 -11.76
N GLU A 152 23.07 11.04 -13.01
CA GLU A 152 23.85 10.66 -14.19
C GLU A 152 25.18 11.45 -14.25
N GLU A 153 25.17 12.75 -13.94
CA GLU A 153 26.37 13.60 -13.83
C GLU A 153 27.30 13.14 -12.70
N TYR A 154 26.76 12.78 -11.54
CA TYR A 154 27.53 12.24 -10.40
C TYR A 154 28.18 10.89 -10.76
N GLY A 155 27.53 10.11 -11.61
CA GLY A 155 27.93 8.79 -12.08
C GLY A 155 27.14 7.66 -11.43
N LEU A 156 26.63 6.75 -12.26
CA LEU A 156 25.78 5.64 -11.80
C LEU A 156 26.50 4.69 -10.85
N GLU A 157 27.76 4.32 -11.15
CA GLU A 157 28.51 3.37 -10.33
C GLU A 157 28.77 3.91 -8.91
N PRO A 158 29.32 5.12 -8.71
CA PRO A 158 29.49 5.69 -7.37
C PRO A 158 28.17 5.91 -6.64
N PHE A 159 27.08 6.26 -7.36
CA PHE A 159 25.77 6.40 -6.77
C PHE A 159 25.23 5.07 -6.25
N ILE A 160 25.28 4.00 -7.05
CA ILE A 160 24.88 2.63 -6.65
C ILE A 160 25.71 2.16 -5.45
N LYS A 161 27.00 2.45 -5.41
CA LYS A 161 27.84 2.11 -4.27
C LYS A 161 27.36 2.82 -3.00
N LYS A 162 26.99 4.09 -3.09
CA LYS A 162 26.40 4.83 -1.97
C LYS A 162 25.06 4.27 -1.53
N CYS A 163 24.21 3.83 -2.46
CA CYS A 163 22.96 3.14 -2.15
C CYS A 163 23.22 1.85 -1.34
N LYS A 164 24.13 1.02 -1.80
CA LYS A 164 24.52 -0.22 -1.10
C LYS A 164 25.11 0.03 0.29
N GLU A 165 25.86 1.10 0.48
CA GLU A 165 26.39 1.51 1.79
C GLU A 165 25.27 2.01 2.72
N SER A 166 24.33 2.78 2.19
CA SER A 166 23.28 3.44 2.97
C SER A 166 22.29 2.48 3.62
N VAL A 167 21.96 1.37 2.93
CA VAL A 167 20.96 0.40 3.42
C VAL A 167 21.36 -0.28 4.71
N TRP A 168 22.65 -0.37 5.02
CA TRP A 168 23.14 -1.01 6.25
C TRP A 168 23.18 -0.07 7.46
N LYS A 169 22.92 1.23 7.24
CA LYS A 169 22.95 2.25 8.31
C LYS A 169 21.98 1.97 9.44
N TYR A 170 20.82 1.40 9.13
CA TYR A 170 19.76 1.15 10.10
C TYR A 170 19.63 -0.32 10.51
N LYS A 171 20.47 -1.21 9.96
CA LYS A 171 20.37 -2.67 10.20
C LYS A 171 20.33 -3.00 11.70
N GLY A 172 21.33 -2.53 12.47
CA GLY A 172 21.40 -2.81 13.91
C GLY A 172 20.15 -2.34 14.66
N MET A 173 19.61 -1.16 14.31
CA MET A 173 18.38 -0.66 14.94
C MET A 173 17.16 -1.57 14.66
N TRP A 174 17.10 -2.17 13.46
CA TRP A 174 16.03 -3.11 13.10
C TRP A 174 16.20 -4.46 13.79
N GLU A 175 17.42 -4.91 13.96
CA GLU A 175 17.75 -6.14 14.70
C GLU A 175 17.40 -5.98 16.18
N ASP A 176 17.85 -4.90 16.83
CA ASP A 176 17.50 -4.55 18.21
C ASP A 176 15.99 -4.40 18.42
N PHE A 177 15.32 -3.72 17.47
CA PHE A 177 13.87 -3.59 17.51
C PHE A 177 13.16 -4.95 17.40
N SER A 178 13.63 -5.82 16.52
CA SER A 178 13.05 -7.16 16.34
C SER A 178 13.25 -8.03 17.58
N GLY A 179 14.41 -7.95 18.23
CA GLY A 179 14.68 -8.55 19.54
C GLY A 179 13.70 -8.03 20.58
N THR A 180 13.65 -6.72 20.77
CA THR A 180 12.77 -6.08 21.78
C THR A 180 11.30 -6.46 21.66
N VAL A 181 10.77 -6.64 20.44
CA VAL A 181 9.38 -7.10 20.24
C VAL A 181 9.24 -8.63 20.23
N GLY A 182 10.33 -9.36 20.50
CA GLY A 182 10.34 -10.83 20.55
C GLY A 182 10.05 -11.51 19.21
N PHE A 183 10.37 -10.87 18.10
CA PHE A 183 10.18 -11.43 16.75
C PHE A 183 11.23 -12.50 16.45
N TRP A 184 10.80 -13.72 16.16
CA TRP A 184 11.67 -14.85 15.87
C TRP A 184 11.82 -15.09 14.38
N ALA A 185 13.01 -14.83 13.84
CA ALA A 185 13.42 -15.16 12.49
C ALA A 185 14.96 -15.34 12.45
N ASP A 186 15.46 -16.10 11.49
CA ASP A 186 16.89 -16.22 11.20
C ASP A 186 17.43 -14.91 10.64
N MET A 187 17.97 -14.05 11.53
CA MET A 187 18.58 -12.78 11.20
C MET A 187 20.07 -12.92 10.83
N GLU A 188 20.69 -14.07 11.10
CA GLU A 188 22.10 -14.33 10.79
C GLU A 188 22.28 -14.62 9.30
N HIS A 189 21.30 -15.30 8.69
CA HIS A 189 21.33 -15.68 7.29
C HIS A 189 20.12 -15.12 6.52
N PRO A 190 19.89 -13.79 6.54
CA PRO A 190 18.76 -13.18 5.86
C PRO A 190 18.94 -13.29 4.34
N TYR A 191 17.84 -13.23 3.59
CA TYR A 191 17.94 -12.90 2.18
C TYR A 191 18.02 -11.38 1.99
N VAL A 192 18.76 -10.97 0.96
CA VAL A 192 18.99 -9.55 0.64
C VAL A 192 18.61 -9.33 -0.81
N THR A 193 17.70 -8.41 -1.06
CA THR A 193 17.10 -8.27 -2.39
C THR A 193 18.05 -7.78 -3.48
N TYR A 194 19.18 -7.15 -3.16
CA TYR A 194 20.20 -6.78 -4.13
C TYR A 194 21.24 -7.89 -4.39
N ASP A 195 21.21 -8.99 -3.64
CA ASP A 195 22.17 -10.09 -3.86
C ASP A 195 21.87 -10.83 -5.16
N ASN A 196 22.93 -11.23 -5.87
CA ASN A 196 22.81 -11.91 -7.15
C ASN A 196 21.94 -13.18 -7.06
N ASN A 197 22.08 -13.97 -6.00
CA ASN A 197 21.29 -15.18 -5.80
C ASN A 197 19.78 -14.90 -5.73
N PHE A 198 19.40 -13.77 -5.11
CA PHE A 198 18.01 -13.33 -5.07
C PHE A 198 17.54 -12.89 -6.46
N ILE A 199 18.32 -12.05 -7.13
CA ILE A 199 18.04 -11.54 -8.47
C ILE A 199 17.92 -12.67 -9.49
N GLU A 200 18.83 -13.65 -9.46
CA GLU A 200 18.77 -14.83 -10.34
C GLU A 200 17.52 -15.66 -10.10
N SER A 201 17.12 -15.83 -8.85
CA SER A 201 15.89 -16.55 -8.50
C SER A 201 14.64 -15.82 -8.99
N GLU A 202 14.60 -14.50 -8.91
CA GLU A 202 13.53 -13.67 -9.44
C GLU A 202 13.47 -13.76 -10.98
N TRP A 203 14.59 -13.66 -11.65
CA TRP A 203 14.66 -13.79 -13.11
C TRP A 203 14.25 -15.18 -13.58
N TRP A 204 14.62 -16.22 -12.84
CA TRP A 204 14.13 -17.56 -13.13
C TRP A 204 12.61 -17.66 -13.03
N ALA A 205 12.01 -17.09 -11.98
CA ALA A 205 10.57 -17.08 -11.82
C ALA A 205 9.87 -16.29 -12.94
N LEU A 206 10.39 -15.12 -13.30
CA LEU A 206 9.87 -14.30 -14.42
C LEU A 206 9.98 -15.04 -15.75
N LYS A 207 11.09 -15.77 -15.98
CA LYS A 207 11.27 -16.62 -17.17
C LYS A 207 10.18 -17.70 -17.25
N GLN A 208 9.89 -18.40 -16.14
CA GLN A 208 8.82 -19.40 -16.09
C GLN A 208 7.44 -18.81 -16.42
N ILE A 209 7.17 -17.59 -15.94
CA ILE A 209 5.91 -16.86 -16.23
C ILE A 209 5.86 -16.48 -17.71
N TYR A 210 6.96 -16.00 -18.26
CA TYR A 210 7.08 -15.64 -19.69
C TYR A 210 6.87 -16.86 -20.59
N GLU A 211 7.51 -17.99 -20.32
CA GLU A 211 7.38 -19.24 -21.08
C GLU A 211 5.92 -19.77 -21.08
N LYS A 212 5.14 -19.46 -20.05
CA LYS A 212 3.69 -19.75 -19.99
C LYS A 212 2.83 -18.74 -20.74
N GLY A 213 3.40 -17.72 -21.37
CA GLY A 213 2.66 -16.66 -22.08
C GLY A 213 1.91 -15.70 -21.16
N LEU A 214 2.19 -15.69 -19.86
CA LEU A 214 1.51 -14.84 -18.88
C LEU A 214 2.18 -13.47 -18.70
N LEU A 215 3.44 -13.33 -19.12
CA LEU A 215 4.15 -12.05 -19.14
C LEU A 215 4.17 -11.53 -20.57
N TYR A 216 3.56 -10.39 -20.80
CA TYR A 216 3.45 -9.76 -22.11
C TYR A 216 3.57 -8.24 -22.01
N LYS A 217 3.92 -7.57 -23.11
CA LYS A 217 3.95 -6.12 -23.21
C LYS A 217 2.53 -5.60 -23.43
N GLY A 218 2.05 -4.75 -22.52
CA GLY A 218 0.72 -4.16 -22.59
C GLY A 218 0.72 -2.68 -22.20
N PHE A 219 -0.43 -2.03 -22.36
CA PHE A 219 -0.65 -0.64 -21.98
C PHE A 219 -1.61 -0.57 -20.79
N LYS A 220 -1.29 0.29 -19.83
CA LYS A 220 -2.14 0.57 -18.68
C LYS A 220 -2.03 2.04 -18.33
N ILE A 221 -3.17 2.67 -18.04
CA ILE A 221 -3.18 4.04 -17.50
C ILE A 221 -2.76 3.95 -16.02
N VAL A 222 -1.68 4.65 -15.69
CA VAL A 222 -1.13 4.73 -14.33
C VAL A 222 -0.78 6.18 -14.01
N PRO A 223 -0.88 6.60 -12.74
CA PRO A 223 -0.24 7.83 -12.27
C PRO A 223 1.27 7.77 -12.50
N TYR A 224 1.85 8.90 -12.85
CA TYR A 224 3.26 9.00 -13.20
C TYR A 224 3.89 10.22 -12.52
N CYS A 225 5.04 10.02 -11.90
CA CYS A 225 5.80 11.11 -11.30
C CYS A 225 6.82 11.66 -12.30
N PRO A 226 6.67 12.91 -12.76
CA PRO A 226 7.62 13.49 -13.73
C PRO A 226 9.00 13.75 -13.13
N ARG A 227 9.10 13.98 -11.80
CA ARG A 227 10.39 14.16 -11.10
C ARG A 227 11.18 12.86 -11.03
N CYS A 228 10.53 11.79 -10.60
CA CYS A 228 11.20 10.49 -10.42
C CYS A 228 11.32 9.71 -11.74
N GLY A 229 10.53 10.07 -12.77
CA GLY A 229 10.51 9.35 -14.04
C GLY A 229 9.88 7.94 -13.93
N THR A 230 9.03 7.71 -12.92
CA THR A 230 8.46 6.38 -12.62
C THR A 230 6.95 6.40 -12.52
N PRO A 231 6.26 5.30 -12.88
CA PRO A 231 4.86 5.12 -12.53
C PRO A 231 4.71 4.98 -11.00
N LEU A 232 3.57 5.42 -10.49
CA LEU A 232 3.24 5.37 -9.06
C LEU A 232 2.23 4.27 -8.78
N SER A 233 2.41 3.57 -7.67
CA SER A 233 1.41 2.66 -7.13
C SER A 233 0.23 3.43 -6.53
N SER A 234 -0.92 2.76 -6.38
CA SER A 234 -2.09 3.34 -5.72
C SER A 234 -1.82 3.76 -4.28
N HIS A 235 -0.92 3.06 -3.58
CA HIS A 235 -0.51 3.37 -2.22
C HIS A 235 0.28 4.69 -2.14
N GLU A 236 1.23 4.90 -3.05
CA GLU A 236 2.01 6.14 -3.14
C GLU A 236 1.11 7.34 -3.47
N VAL A 237 0.20 7.18 -4.43
CA VAL A 237 -0.78 8.20 -4.80
C VAL A 237 -1.66 8.56 -3.61
N ALA A 238 -2.15 7.57 -2.86
CA ALA A 238 -3.03 7.80 -1.70
C ALA A 238 -2.39 8.67 -0.62
N GLN A 239 -1.07 8.61 -0.45
CA GLN A 239 -0.33 9.43 0.51
C GLN A 239 -0.10 10.87 0.05
N GLY A 240 -0.24 11.15 -1.24
CA GLY A 240 0.07 12.45 -1.85
C GLY A 240 -1.11 13.40 -2.00
N TYR A 241 -2.32 13.01 -1.65
CA TYR A 241 -3.49 13.86 -1.81
C TYR A 241 -3.42 15.11 -0.92
N LYS A 242 -3.56 16.26 -1.55
CA LYS A 242 -3.69 17.55 -0.87
C LYS A 242 -4.49 18.52 -1.71
N THR A 243 -5.16 19.49 -1.04
CA THR A 243 -5.86 20.56 -1.74
C THR A 243 -4.86 21.55 -2.29
N VAL A 244 -4.94 21.82 -3.59
CA VAL A 244 -4.11 22.80 -4.29
C VAL A 244 -5.01 23.80 -5.02
N LYS A 245 -4.51 25.04 -5.23
CA LYS A 245 -5.15 26.05 -6.09
C LYS A 245 -4.45 26.04 -7.43
N GLU A 246 -5.18 25.71 -8.49
CA GLU A 246 -4.66 25.70 -9.84
C GLU A 246 -5.54 26.54 -10.76
N ARG A 247 -4.94 27.09 -11.82
CA ARG A 247 -5.68 27.75 -12.87
C ARG A 247 -6.34 26.69 -13.76
N SER A 248 -7.63 26.88 -14.02
CA SER A 248 -8.38 26.05 -14.97
C SER A 248 -8.88 26.93 -16.12
N ALA A 249 -9.16 26.30 -17.25
CA ALA A 249 -9.70 26.96 -18.42
C ALA A 249 -11.07 26.39 -18.81
N ILE A 250 -11.97 27.27 -19.23
CA ILE A 250 -13.22 26.92 -19.90
C ILE A 250 -13.00 27.26 -21.36
N VAL A 251 -13.05 26.25 -22.23
CA VAL A 251 -12.69 26.34 -23.62
C VAL A 251 -13.94 26.27 -24.50
N ARG A 252 -14.00 27.11 -25.49
CA ARG A 252 -15.08 27.16 -26.49
C ARG A 252 -14.69 26.32 -27.70
N PHE A 253 -15.53 25.38 -28.08
CA PHE A 253 -15.38 24.54 -29.26
C PHE A 253 -16.52 24.94 -30.24
N LYS A 254 -16.16 25.56 -31.32
CA LYS A 254 -17.14 26.09 -32.30
C LYS A 254 -17.77 24.93 -33.07
N LEU A 255 -19.09 24.90 -33.18
CA LEU A 255 -19.80 23.93 -34.02
C LEU A 255 -19.55 24.21 -35.47
N VAL A 256 -19.48 23.13 -36.29
CA VAL A 256 -19.41 23.27 -37.74
C VAL A 256 -20.70 23.93 -38.25
N ASP A 257 -20.55 24.89 -39.20
CA ASP A 257 -21.63 25.62 -39.87
C ASP A 257 -22.56 26.46 -38.97
N LYS A 258 -22.17 26.69 -37.71
CA LYS A 258 -22.93 27.48 -36.73
C LYS A 258 -22.04 28.37 -35.90
N ASP A 259 -22.52 29.54 -35.52
CA ASP A 259 -21.87 30.40 -34.54
C ASP A 259 -22.34 30.08 -33.12
N GLU A 260 -22.20 28.82 -32.78
CA GLU A 260 -22.57 28.21 -31.50
C GLU A 260 -21.38 27.43 -30.99
N TYR A 261 -21.25 27.24 -29.65
CA TYR A 261 -20.06 26.68 -29.04
C TYR A 261 -20.40 25.64 -27.98
N PHE A 262 -19.70 24.51 -27.98
CA PHE A 262 -19.61 23.68 -26.77
C PHE A 262 -18.65 24.32 -25.79
N LEU A 263 -18.99 24.26 -24.48
CA LEU A 263 -18.09 24.63 -23.40
C LEU A 263 -17.56 23.36 -22.71
N ALA A 264 -16.25 23.27 -22.60
CA ALA A 264 -15.61 22.22 -21.82
C ALA A 264 -14.59 22.81 -20.86
N TRP A 265 -14.54 22.27 -19.65
CA TRP A 265 -13.63 22.71 -18.61
C TRP A 265 -12.43 21.76 -18.53
N THR A 266 -11.24 22.32 -18.32
CA THR A 266 -10.01 21.57 -18.13
C THR A 266 -9.10 22.22 -17.09
N THR A 267 -8.44 21.39 -16.28
CA THR A 267 -7.31 21.80 -15.43
C THR A 267 -5.97 21.66 -16.14
N THR A 268 -5.94 21.02 -17.32
CA THR A 268 -4.72 20.68 -18.07
C THR A 268 -4.75 21.26 -19.47
N PRO A 269 -4.72 22.60 -19.63
CA PRO A 269 -4.88 23.24 -20.97
C PRO A 269 -3.78 22.86 -21.98
N TRP A 270 -2.64 22.39 -21.52
CA TRP A 270 -1.56 21.88 -22.37
C TRP A 270 -1.89 20.58 -23.13
N THR A 271 -3.00 19.91 -22.77
CA THR A 271 -3.50 18.75 -23.51
C THR A 271 -4.37 19.11 -24.71
N LEU A 272 -4.84 20.36 -24.80
CA LEU A 272 -5.74 20.82 -25.87
C LEU A 272 -5.20 20.63 -27.29
N PRO A 273 -3.87 20.77 -27.56
CA PRO A 273 -3.33 20.46 -28.88
C PRO A 273 -3.57 19.02 -29.38
N SER A 274 -3.85 18.10 -28.44
CA SER A 274 -4.17 16.70 -28.75
C SER A 274 -5.66 16.38 -28.61
N ASN A 275 -6.53 17.38 -28.49
CA ASN A 275 -7.98 17.17 -28.45
C ASN A 275 -8.48 16.56 -29.79
N LEU A 276 -9.29 15.51 -29.70
CA LEU A 276 -9.87 14.79 -30.83
C LEU A 276 -11.38 14.66 -30.74
N ALA A 277 -11.96 14.74 -29.54
CA ALA A 277 -13.40 14.63 -29.30
C ALA A 277 -13.80 15.24 -27.95
N LEU A 278 -15.06 15.61 -27.84
CA LEU A 278 -15.72 15.93 -26.58
C LEU A 278 -16.55 14.74 -26.11
N CYS A 279 -16.50 14.47 -24.82
CA CYS A 279 -17.28 13.39 -24.22
C CYS A 279 -18.36 13.99 -23.31
N VAL A 280 -19.59 13.55 -23.51
CA VAL A 280 -20.75 13.95 -22.70
C VAL A 280 -21.30 12.76 -21.93
N ASN A 281 -21.90 13.00 -20.76
CA ASN A 281 -22.60 11.96 -20.02
C ASN A 281 -23.98 11.74 -20.64
N PRO A 282 -24.32 10.54 -21.14
CA PRO A 282 -25.58 10.27 -21.81
C PRO A 282 -26.82 10.49 -20.93
N LYS A 283 -26.66 10.45 -19.61
CA LYS A 283 -27.78 10.54 -18.63
C LYS A 283 -28.01 11.96 -18.10
N GLU A 284 -27.04 12.85 -18.30
CA GLU A 284 -27.12 14.24 -17.80
C GLU A 284 -27.89 15.11 -18.78
N ASP A 285 -28.43 16.23 -18.24
CA ASP A 285 -29.10 17.27 -19.01
C ASP A 285 -28.10 18.37 -19.41
N TYR A 286 -28.12 18.72 -20.68
CA TYR A 286 -27.33 19.78 -21.29
C TYR A 286 -28.26 20.87 -21.84
N ALA A 287 -27.89 22.14 -21.64
CA ALA A 287 -28.65 23.25 -22.12
C ALA A 287 -27.95 23.95 -23.29
N LYS A 288 -28.73 24.36 -24.26
CA LYS A 288 -28.36 25.38 -25.22
C LYS A 288 -28.80 26.73 -24.65
N VAL A 289 -27.89 27.63 -24.42
CA VAL A 289 -28.15 28.91 -23.75
C VAL A 289 -27.60 30.07 -24.54
N LYS A 290 -28.30 31.16 -24.53
CA LYS A 290 -27.80 32.45 -24.98
C LYS A 290 -27.24 33.21 -23.79
N ALA A 291 -25.95 33.45 -23.77
CA ALA A 291 -25.29 34.15 -22.69
C ALA A 291 -25.32 35.68 -22.85
N ALA A 292 -25.06 36.40 -21.79
CA ALA A 292 -25.04 37.87 -21.80
C ALA A 292 -23.97 38.46 -22.71
N ASP A 293 -22.92 37.68 -23.06
CA ASP A 293 -21.91 38.07 -24.04
C ASP A 293 -22.38 37.97 -25.52
N GLY A 294 -23.65 37.55 -25.72
CA GLY A 294 -24.28 37.43 -27.04
C GLY A 294 -24.08 36.09 -27.73
N ASN A 295 -23.20 35.21 -27.20
CA ASN A 295 -22.90 33.92 -27.80
C ASN A 295 -23.89 32.83 -27.34
N ILE A 296 -23.98 31.76 -28.13
CA ILE A 296 -24.79 30.58 -27.84
C ILE A 296 -23.85 29.45 -27.42
N TYR A 297 -24.12 28.90 -26.23
CA TYR A 297 -23.32 27.84 -25.63
C TYR A 297 -24.13 26.58 -25.39
N TYR A 298 -23.47 25.41 -25.50
CA TYR A 298 -23.94 24.11 -25.06
C TYR A 298 -23.09 23.68 -23.86
N MET A 299 -23.72 23.39 -22.74
CA MET A 299 -23.06 22.96 -21.53
C MET A 299 -24.00 22.22 -20.60
N ALA A 300 -23.48 21.53 -19.59
CA ALA A 300 -24.28 20.83 -18.60
C ALA A 300 -25.18 21.80 -17.79
N CYS A 301 -26.47 21.48 -17.64
CA CYS A 301 -27.43 22.31 -16.91
C CYS A 301 -26.98 22.61 -15.47
N ALA A 302 -26.41 21.62 -14.79
CA ALA A 302 -25.95 21.75 -13.39
C ALA A 302 -24.84 22.80 -13.20
N LEU A 303 -24.18 23.26 -14.28
CA LEU A 303 -23.03 24.16 -14.22
C LEU A 303 -23.34 25.57 -14.75
N LEU A 304 -24.55 25.85 -15.18
CA LEU A 304 -24.93 27.13 -15.79
C LEU A 304 -24.58 28.32 -14.89
N ASP A 305 -25.06 28.33 -13.66
CA ASP A 305 -24.80 29.43 -12.71
C ASP A 305 -23.33 29.55 -12.35
N THR A 306 -22.64 28.42 -12.18
CA THR A 306 -21.21 28.41 -11.83
C THR A 306 -20.33 29.02 -12.89
N VAL A 307 -20.64 28.75 -14.17
CA VAL A 307 -19.84 29.16 -15.33
C VAL A 307 -20.28 30.52 -15.87
N LEU A 308 -21.58 30.66 -16.13
CA LEU A 308 -22.13 31.84 -16.81
C LEU A 308 -22.60 32.91 -15.81
N GLY A 309 -22.87 32.55 -14.55
CA GLY A 309 -23.31 33.52 -13.54
C GLY A 309 -22.35 34.71 -13.37
N ARG A 310 -21.09 34.53 -13.70
CA ARG A 310 -20.08 35.64 -13.73
C ARG A 310 -20.30 36.69 -14.79
N LEU A 311 -21.14 36.40 -15.79
CA LEU A 311 -21.50 37.31 -16.86
C LEU A 311 -22.74 38.15 -16.51
N ALA A 312 -23.32 37.96 -15.34
CA ALA A 312 -24.45 38.76 -14.87
C ALA A 312 -24.02 40.23 -14.70
N GLU A 313 -24.74 41.16 -15.37
CA GLU A 313 -24.67 42.58 -15.12
C GLU A 313 -25.86 43.02 -14.24
N GLU A 314 -25.74 44.15 -13.56
CA GLU A 314 -26.79 44.68 -12.74
C GLU A 314 -28.11 44.85 -13.55
N GLY A 315 -29.16 44.12 -13.16
CA GLY A 315 -30.45 44.14 -13.78
C GLY A 315 -30.63 43.28 -15.04
N LYS A 316 -29.61 42.47 -15.46
CA LYS A 316 -29.70 41.54 -16.57
C LYS A 316 -29.43 40.12 -16.16
N ALA A 317 -30.16 39.17 -16.76
CA ALA A 317 -29.86 37.73 -16.58
C ALA A 317 -28.51 37.37 -17.24
N ALA A 318 -27.74 36.55 -16.59
CA ALA A 318 -26.44 36.06 -17.10
C ALA A 318 -26.59 35.24 -18.38
N TYR A 319 -27.72 34.55 -18.52
CA TYR A 319 -28.04 33.68 -19.65
C TYR A 319 -29.54 33.46 -19.77
N GLU A 320 -29.98 33.03 -20.95
CA GLU A 320 -31.32 32.54 -21.27
C GLU A 320 -31.22 31.12 -21.81
N VAL A 321 -31.97 30.19 -21.20
CA VAL A 321 -32.05 28.80 -21.68
C VAL A 321 -32.96 28.72 -22.88
N LEU A 322 -32.42 28.33 -24.02
CA LEU A 322 -33.17 28.20 -25.27
C LEU A 322 -33.77 26.79 -25.42
N GLU A 323 -32.97 25.78 -25.18
CA GLU A 323 -33.32 24.37 -25.36
C GLU A 323 -32.58 23.49 -24.30
N THR A 324 -33.14 22.31 -24.04
CA THR A 324 -32.48 21.31 -23.16
C THR A 324 -32.40 19.96 -23.88
N TYR A 325 -31.29 19.26 -23.73
CA TYR A 325 -30.98 18.00 -24.40
C TYR A 325 -30.51 16.97 -23.37
N LYS A 326 -30.76 15.70 -23.63
CA LYS A 326 -29.99 14.63 -22.99
C LYS A 326 -28.60 14.51 -23.65
N GLY A 327 -27.62 14.03 -22.90
CA GLY A 327 -26.27 13.84 -23.49
C GLY A 327 -26.30 12.98 -24.76
N THR A 328 -27.21 11.99 -24.83
CA THR A 328 -27.45 11.17 -26.04
C THR A 328 -27.81 11.97 -27.28
N ASP A 329 -28.50 13.09 -27.10
CA ASP A 329 -28.99 13.92 -28.24
C ASP A 329 -27.87 14.79 -28.82
N LEU A 330 -26.73 14.85 -28.15
CA LEU A 330 -25.53 15.57 -28.57
C LEU A 330 -24.54 14.68 -29.33
N GLU A 331 -24.78 13.37 -29.39
CA GLU A 331 -23.93 12.43 -30.12
C GLU A 331 -23.85 12.77 -31.60
N GLY A 332 -22.65 12.76 -32.16
CA GLY A 332 -22.40 13.00 -33.57
C GLY A 332 -22.45 14.45 -33.98
N LYS A 333 -22.64 15.43 -33.10
CA LYS A 333 -22.46 16.84 -33.41
C LYS A 333 -20.96 17.12 -33.61
N GLU A 334 -20.63 17.80 -34.70
CA GLU A 334 -19.26 18.10 -35.12
C GLU A 334 -18.87 19.52 -34.76
N TYR A 335 -17.59 19.71 -34.40
CA TYR A 335 -17.02 21.01 -34.06
C TYR A 335 -15.69 21.26 -34.80
N GLU A 336 -15.33 22.52 -34.96
CA GLU A 336 -14.08 22.92 -35.60
C GLU A 336 -12.89 22.56 -34.65
N PRO A 337 -11.79 21.96 -35.18
CA PRO A 337 -10.63 21.62 -34.35
C PRO A 337 -10.00 22.90 -33.78
N LEU A 338 -9.62 22.85 -32.49
CA LEU A 338 -8.92 23.98 -31.86
C LEU A 338 -7.53 24.23 -32.46
N TYR A 339 -6.88 23.18 -32.95
CA TYR A 339 -5.54 23.23 -33.52
C TYR A 339 -5.46 22.35 -34.76
N GLN A 340 -4.92 22.91 -35.83
CA GLN A 340 -4.80 22.23 -37.12
C GLN A 340 -3.93 20.96 -37.03
N CYS A 341 -2.92 20.95 -36.19
CA CYS A 341 -2.02 19.78 -36.00
C CYS A 341 -2.77 18.50 -35.57
N ALA A 342 -3.84 18.62 -34.77
CA ALA A 342 -4.67 17.49 -34.38
C ALA A 342 -5.50 16.97 -35.55
N ALA A 343 -6.08 17.87 -36.35
CA ALA A 343 -6.82 17.53 -37.58
C ALA A 343 -5.94 16.83 -38.62
N ASP A 344 -4.74 17.34 -38.85
CA ASP A 344 -3.77 16.74 -39.77
C ASP A 344 -3.33 15.33 -39.29
N CYS A 345 -3.16 15.15 -37.99
CA CYS A 345 -2.80 13.86 -37.44
C CYS A 345 -3.94 12.84 -37.61
N ALA A 346 -5.17 13.24 -37.30
CA ALA A 346 -6.34 12.37 -37.45
C ALA A 346 -6.55 11.96 -38.90
N GLN A 347 -6.42 12.92 -39.84
CA GLN A 347 -6.53 12.68 -41.28
C GLN A 347 -5.46 11.69 -41.77
N LYS A 348 -4.19 11.88 -41.39
CA LYS A 348 -3.09 10.97 -41.76
C LYS A 348 -3.32 9.53 -41.27
N GLN A 349 -4.02 9.36 -40.14
CA GLN A 349 -4.34 8.05 -39.58
C GLN A 349 -5.69 7.51 -40.06
N ASN A 350 -6.41 8.23 -40.92
CA ASN A 350 -7.75 7.91 -41.38
C ASN A 350 -8.71 7.65 -40.21
N LYS A 351 -8.65 8.51 -39.17
CA LYS A 351 -9.51 8.45 -38.00
C LYS A 351 -10.55 9.57 -38.02
N LYS A 352 -11.79 9.24 -37.62
CA LYS A 352 -12.83 10.25 -37.40
C LYS A 352 -12.49 11.01 -36.11
N ALA A 353 -12.52 12.35 -36.16
CA ALA A 353 -12.28 13.24 -35.04
C ALA A 353 -13.10 14.55 -35.26
N PHE A 354 -13.33 15.27 -34.17
CA PHE A 354 -14.03 16.56 -34.03
C PHE A 354 -15.53 16.56 -34.25
#